data_c1b307a396f231c8aeba17879030dd38
#
_entry.id   c1b307a396f231c8aeba17879030dd38
#
_cell.length_a   1.000
_cell.length_b   1.000
_cell.length_c   1.000
_cell.angle_alpha   90.00
_cell.angle_beta   90.00
_cell.angle_gamma   90.00
#
_symmetry.space_group_name_H-M   'P 1'
#
loop_
_entity.id
_entity.type
_entity.pdbx_description
1 polymer ?
#
loop_
_entity_poly.entity_id
_entity_poly.type
_entity_poly.pdbx_seq_one_letter_code
_entity_poly.pdbx_strand_id
1 'polypeptide(L)'
;NYLFANLLSLFFTLFIQASRHGQKGTIGMTYRQEDMPFTCEGIVPDIIVNPHAIPSRMTIAQLIECILGKVAVFQGCEGDATPFTDVHVADISKRLHAMGYQQHGNEAMYQGHTGRPLNARVFIGPTFYQRLKHLVDDKIHSRARGPVAMLTRQPLEGRARDGGLRMGEME
;
A
#
# COMPACT_ATOMS: atom_id res chain seq x y z
N ASN A 1 9.88 10.72 -25.09
CA ASN A 1 10.17 10.08 -23.80
C ASN A 1 9.13 10.41 -22.71
N TYR A 2 8.43 11.55 -22.77
CA TYR A 2 7.36 11.89 -21.81
C TYR A 2 6.08 11.06 -21.96
N LEU A 3 5.79 10.60 -23.17
CA LEU A 3 4.61 9.72 -23.41
C LEU A 3 4.80 8.32 -22.82
N PHE A 4 6.02 7.79 -22.86
CA PHE A 4 6.34 6.48 -22.26
C PHE A 4 6.30 6.52 -20.73
N ALA A 5 6.73 7.60 -20.09
CA ALA A 5 6.65 7.76 -18.64
C ALA A 5 5.20 7.86 -18.16
N ASN A 6 4.31 8.54 -18.90
CA ASN A 6 2.90 8.62 -18.59
C ASN A 6 2.15 7.29 -18.80
N LEU A 7 2.52 6.52 -19.83
CA LEU A 7 1.97 5.17 -20.02
C LEU A 7 2.41 4.21 -18.90
N LEU A 8 3.69 4.25 -18.50
CA LEU A 8 4.17 3.45 -17.37
C LEU A 8 3.47 3.84 -16.06
N SER A 9 3.23 5.13 -15.83
CA SER A 9 2.53 5.59 -14.63
C SER A 9 1.07 5.11 -14.60
N LEU A 10 0.38 5.10 -15.75
CA LEU A 10 -0.96 4.54 -15.85
C LEU A 10 -0.99 3.03 -15.57
N PHE A 11 0.02 2.28 -16.02
CA PHE A 11 0.13 0.85 -15.72
C PHE A 11 0.38 0.59 -14.24
N PHE A 12 1.15 1.44 -13.56
CA PHE A 12 1.41 1.28 -12.12
C PHE A 12 0.19 1.57 -11.23
N THR A 13 -0.71 2.45 -11.65
CA THR A 13 -1.93 2.78 -10.87
C THR A 13 -2.96 1.63 -10.83
N LEU A 14 -2.78 0.59 -11.62
CA LEU A 14 -3.71 -0.53 -11.73
C LEU A 14 -3.31 -1.76 -10.89
N PHE A 15 -2.19 -1.68 -10.16
CA PHE A 15 -1.76 -2.79 -9.31
C PHE A 15 -2.40 -2.73 -7.93
N ILE A 16 -2.72 -3.91 -7.41
CA ILE A 16 -3.14 -4.09 -6.04
C ILE A 16 -1.94 -4.51 -5.21
N GLN A 17 -1.69 -3.76 -4.16
CA GLN A 17 -0.69 -4.07 -3.15
C GLN A 17 -1.35 -4.36 -1.81
N ALA A 18 -0.65 -5.06 -0.94
CA ALA A 18 -1.11 -5.31 0.41
C ALA A 18 0.04 -5.40 1.40
N SER A 19 -0.21 -4.97 2.63
CA SER A 19 0.63 -5.32 3.77
C SER A 19 0.29 -6.74 4.24
N ARG A 20 1.03 -7.25 5.22
CA ARG A 20 0.75 -8.56 5.85
C ARG A 20 -0.44 -8.54 6.83
N HIS A 21 -1.18 -7.44 6.89
CA HIS A 21 -2.24 -7.18 7.87
C HIS A 21 -3.63 -7.01 7.23
N GLY A 22 -3.85 -7.61 6.05
CA GLY A 22 -5.14 -7.54 5.37
C GLY A 22 -5.48 -6.17 4.78
N GLN A 23 -4.51 -5.28 4.62
CA GLN A 23 -4.65 -3.92 4.08
C GLN A 23 -4.42 -3.89 2.56
N LYS A 24 -5.20 -4.66 1.81
CA LYS A 24 -5.15 -4.60 0.36
C LYS A 24 -5.70 -3.28 -0.15
N GLY A 25 -5.04 -2.71 -1.13
CA GLY A 25 -5.48 -1.47 -1.77
C GLY A 25 -4.89 -1.30 -3.16
N THR A 26 -5.53 -0.47 -3.94
CA THR A 26 -5.03 -0.05 -5.25
C THR A 26 -4.11 1.15 -5.09
N ILE A 27 -3.13 1.25 -5.97
CA ILE A 27 -2.29 2.46 -6.09
C ILE A 27 -3.16 3.54 -6.73
N GLY A 28 -3.38 4.64 -6.00
CA GLY A 28 -4.18 5.76 -6.48
C GLY A 28 -3.41 6.70 -7.40
N MET A 29 -2.15 7.00 -7.06
CA MET A 29 -1.30 7.92 -7.79
C MET A 29 0.16 7.54 -7.64
N THR A 30 0.96 7.81 -8.68
CA THR A 30 2.40 7.69 -8.64
C THR A 30 3.04 9.07 -8.66
N TYR A 31 4.03 9.26 -7.79
CA TYR A 31 4.84 10.48 -7.73
C TYR A 31 6.26 10.20 -8.18
N ARG A 32 6.93 11.22 -8.69
CA ARG A 32 8.38 11.18 -8.88
C ARG A 32 9.05 11.26 -7.51
N GLN A 33 10.23 10.68 -7.38
CA GLN A 33 10.99 10.70 -6.13
C GLN A 33 11.31 12.13 -5.67
N GLU A 34 11.56 13.05 -6.60
CA GLU A 34 11.83 14.47 -6.35
C GLU A 34 10.62 15.23 -5.74
N ASP A 35 9.40 14.77 -6.04
CA ASP A 35 8.16 15.37 -5.57
C ASP A 35 7.68 14.81 -4.22
N MET A 36 8.27 13.70 -3.79
CA MET A 36 7.95 13.06 -2.53
C MET A 36 8.52 13.85 -1.34
N PRO A 37 7.86 13.81 -0.18
CA PRO A 37 8.43 14.38 1.04
C PRO A 37 9.69 13.61 1.44
N PHE A 38 10.62 14.30 2.10
CA PHE A 38 11.87 13.71 2.55
C PHE A 38 12.19 14.09 4.00
N THR A 39 12.92 13.23 4.69
CA THR A 39 13.40 13.47 6.04
C THR A 39 14.65 14.36 6.04
N CYS A 40 15.08 14.83 7.21
CA CYS A 40 16.34 15.57 7.35
C CYS A 40 17.59 14.77 6.93
N GLU A 41 17.48 13.43 6.93
CA GLU A 41 18.52 12.51 6.47
C GLU A 41 18.47 12.24 4.95
N GLY A 42 17.49 12.82 4.25
CA GLY A 42 17.28 12.62 2.82
C GLY A 42 16.52 11.34 2.46
N ILE A 43 15.93 10.65 3.43
CA ILE A 43 15.14 9.44 3.20
C ILE A 43 13.79 9.84 2.60
N VAL A 44 13.47 9.24 1.46
CA VAL A 44 12.20 9.44 0.74
C VAL A 44 11.33 8.18 0.91
N PRO A 45 10.05 8.30 1.28
CA PRO A 45 9.17 7.15 1.36
C PRO A 45 8.87 6.56 -0.03
N ASP A 46 8.75 5.24 -0.11
CA ASP A 46 8.34 4.54 -1.32
C ASP A 46 6.81 4.48 -1.46
N ILE A 47 6.10 4.48 -0.33
CA ILE A 47 4.63 4.40 -0.26
C ILE A 47 4.11 5.40 0.76
N ILE A 48 3.05 6.11 0.39
CA ILE A 48 2.27 6.95 1.31
C ILE A 48 0.88 6.32 1.44
N VAL A 49 0.50 6.04 2.66
CA VAL A 49 -0.78 5.38 3.00
C VAL A 49 -1.70 6.36 3.71
N ASN A 50 -2.99 6.32 3.37
CA ASN A 50 -3.99 7.10 4.08
C ASN A 50 -4.16 6.56 5.52
N PRO A 51 -3.95 7.39 6.56
CA PRO A 51 -4.08 6.96 7.95
C PRO A 51 -5.50 6.49 8.32
N HIS A 52 -6.53 6.93 7.60
CA HIS A 52 -7.92 6.49 7.83
C HIS A 52 -8.15 4.99 7.55
N ALA A 53 -7.20 4.32 6.92
CA ALA A 53 -7.27 2.87 6.75
C ALA A 53 -7.04 2.09 8.05
N ILE A 54 -6.48 2.70 9.08
CA ILE A 54 -6.09 2.04 10.33
C ILE A 54 -7.25 1.96 11.36
N PRO A 55 -7.95 3.07 11.71
CA PRO A 55 -8.90 3.06 12.83
C PRO A 55 -10.06 2.07 12.64
N SER A 56 -10.68 2.07 11.47
CA SER A 56 -11.83 1.21 11.17
C SER A 56 -11.49 -0.27 11.08
N ARG A 57 -10.27 -0.60 10.70
CA ARG A 57 -9.79 -1.98 10.54
C ARG A 57 -9.03 -2.50 11.75
N MET A 58 -8.70 -1.62 12.69
CA MET A 58 -7.98 -1.94 13.92
C MET A 58 -6.67 -2.72 13.70
N THR A 59 -5.98 -2.48 12.59
CA THR A 59 -4.72 -3.15 12.23
C THR A 59 -3.53 -2.50 12.94
N ILE A 60 -3.55 -2.47 14.26
CA ILE A 60 -2.51 -1.85 15.09
C ILE A 60 -1.18 -2.57 14.93
N ALA A 61 -1.19 -3.87 14.68
CA ALA A 61 0.00 -4.67 14.45
C ALA A 61 0.86 -4.15 13.28
N GLN A 62 0.26 -3.52 12.28
CA GLN A 62 1.00 -2.88 11.18
C GLN A 62 1.86 -1.71 11.68
N LEU A 63 1.36 -0.92 12.62
CA LEU A 63 2.12 0.18 13.22
C LEU A 63 3.27 -0.34 14.08
N ILE A 64 3.03 -1.42 14.84
CA ILE A 64 4.06 -2.09 15.64
C ILE A 64 5.13 -2.69 14.73
N GLU A 65 4.76 -3.32 13.63
CA GLU A 65 5.70 -3.83 12.62
C GLU A 65 6.61 -2.73 12.11
N CYS A 66 6.05 -1.57 11.79
CA CYS A 66 6.79 -0.43 11.27
C CYS A 66 7.85 0.07 12.28
N ILE A 67 7.48 0.24 13.56
CA ILE A 67 8.41 0.68 14.61
C ILE A 67 9.47 -0.39 14.89
N LEU A 68 9.08 -1.65 15.01
CA LEU A 68 10.00 -2.75 15.25
C LEU A 68 10.97 -2.92 14.08
N GLY A 69 10.48 -2.82 12.83
CA GLY A 69 11.31 -2.86 11.64
C GLY A 69 12.34 -1.74 11.62
N LYS A 70 11.96 -0.54 12.04
CA LYS A 70 12.88 0.60 12.15
C LYS A 70 13.99 0.34 13.17
N VAL A 71 13.64 -0.17 14.35
CA VAL A 71 14.62 -0.56 15.37
C VAL A 71 15.54 -1.66 14.86
N ALA A 72 14.98 -2.70 14.24
CA ALA A 72 15.74 -3.83 13.70
C ALA A 72 16.77 -3.42 12.66
N VAL A 73 16.40 -2.50 11.75
CA VAL A 73 17.31 -1.95 10.73
C VAL A 73 18.50 -1.24 11.37
N PHE A 74 18.26 -0.39 12.38
CA PHE A 74 19.35 0.34 13.04
C PHE A 74 20.22 -0.56 13.93
N GLN A 75 19.67 -1.61 14.51
CA GLN A 75 20.42 -2.58 15.30
C GLN A 75 21.14 -3.63 14.45
N GLY A 76 20.76 -3.78 13.18
CA GLY A 76 21.29 -4.82 12.30
C GLY A 76 20.88 -6.22 12.71
N CYS A 77 19.71 -6.37 13.34
CA CYS A 77 19.18 -7.65 13.81
C CYS A 77 17.76 -7.88 13.25
N GLU A 78 17.32 -9.12 13.31
CA GLU A 78 15.94 -9.48 12.98
C GLU A 78 15.00 -9.14 14.14
N GLY A 79 13.81 -8.62 13.80
CA GLY A 79 12.75 -8.38 14.77
C GLY A 79 11.95 -9.67 15.02
N ASP A 80 11.77 -10.05 16.27
CA ASP A 80 10.91 -11.16 16.64
C ASP A 80 9.43 -10.73 16.60
N ALA A 81 8.67 -11.37 15.72
CA ALA A 81 7.23 -11.15 15.56
C ALA A 81 6.43 -12.44 15.84
N THR A 82 6.96 -13.35 16.64
CA THR A 82 6.29 -14.59 17.01
C THR A 82 4.96 -14.25 17.69
N PRO A 83 3.84 -14.87 17.26
CA PRO A 83 2.54 -14.61 17.87
C PRO A 83 2.51 -15.13 19.32
N PHE A 84 1.71 -14.45 20.15
CA PHE A 84 1.50 -14.76 21.57
C PHE A 84 2.75 -14.64 22.47
N THR A 85 3.72 -13.83 22.05
CA THR A 85 4.87 -13.47 22.88
C THR A 85 4.65 -12.07 23.49
N ASP A 86 5.24 -11.86 24.69
CA ASP A 86 5.15 -10.56 25.37
C ASP A 86 6.12 -9.54 24.77
N VAL A 87 5.74 -9.00 23.62
CA VAL A 87 6.45 -7.88 22.99
C VAL A 87 5.74 -6.58 23.37
N HIS A 88 6.36 -5.82 24.28
CA HIS A 88 5.79 -4.55 24.70
C HIS A 88 6.27 -3.40 23.80
N VAL A 89 5.32 -2.59 23.33
CA VAL A 89 5.60 -1.39 22.52
C VAL A 89 6.51 -0.40 23.26
N ALA A 90 6.37 -0.34 24.59
CA ALA A 90 7.20 0.52 25.42
C ALA A 90 8.71 0.19 25.33
N ASP A 91 9.06 -1.08 25.21
CA ASP A 91 10.47 -1.48 25.14
C ASP A 91 11.05 -1.21 23.75
N ILE A 92 10.26 -1.42 22.70
CA ILE A 92 10.64 -1.06 21.32
C ILE A 92 10.86 0.46 21.25
N SER A 93 9.94 1.25 21.81
CA SER A 93 10.02 2.72 21.84
C SER A 93 11.24 3.23 22.58
N LYS A 94 11.60 2.62 23.71
CA LYS A 94 12.84 2.95 24.47
C LYS A 94 14.10 2.67 23.64
N ARG A 95 14.14 1.53 22.95
CA ARG A 95 15.27 1.19 22.05
C ARG A 95 15.40 2.20 20.93
N LEU A 96 14.29 2.58 20.28
CA LEU A 96 14.29 3.59 19.24
C LEU A 96 14.77 4.95 19.74
N HIS A 97 14.34 5.33 20.93
CA HIS A 97 14.77 6.60 21.56
C HIS A 97 16.27 6.60 21.91
N ALA A 98 16.80 5.47 22.38
CA ALA A 98 18.22 5.33 22.66
C ALA A 98 19.11 5.49 21.42
N MET A 99 18.56 5.30 20.21
CA MET A 99 19.24 5.51 18.93
C MET A 99 19.16 6.96 18.43
N GLY A 100 18.53 7.86 19.19
CA GLY A 100 18.39 9.27 18.83
C GLY A 100 17.14 9.62 18.02
N TYR A 101 16.26 8.67 17.78
CA TYR A 101 14.99 8.90 17.08
C TYR A 101 13.83 9.18 18.05
N GLN A 102 12.77 9.74 17.53
CA GLN A 102 11.55 9.93 18.30
C GLN A 102 10.93 8.58 18.67
N GLN A 103 10.58 8.40 19.92
CA GLN A 103 10.16 7.10 20.51
C GLN A 103 8.97 6.42 19.82
N HIS A 104 8.11 7.18 19.13
CA HIS A 104 6.94 6.65 18.43
C HIS A 104 7.11 6.57 16.91
N GLY A 105 8.33 6.78 16.41
CA GLY A 105 8.63 6.64 14.98
C GLY A 105 8.22 7.83 14.11
N ASN A 106 7.83 8.95 14.71
CA ASN A 106 7.47 10.16 13.97
C ASN A 106 8.73 10.95 13.61
N GLU A 107 8.75 11.50 12.39
CA GLU A 107 9.85 12.35 11.92
C GLU A 107 9.34 13.66 11.34
N ALA A 108 10.18 14.69 11.43
CA ALA A 108 9.96 15.92 10.69
C ALA A 108 10.33 15.69 9.23
N MET A 109 9.46 16.06 8.33
CA MET A 109 9.67 15.92 6.89
C MET A 109 9.52 17.27 6.18
N TYR A 110 10.13 17.35 5.01
CA TYR A 110 10.12 18.49 4.14
C TYR A 110 9.35 18.15 2.86
N GLN A 111 8.63 19.13 2.34
CA GLN A 111 7.88 18.96 1.09
C GLN A 111 8.85 18.95 -0.10
N GLY A 112 8.71 17.96 -0.97
CA GLY A 112 9.58 17.80 -2.14
C GLY A 112 9.50 18.95 -3.14
N HIS A 113 8.31 19.50 -3.38
CA HIS A 113 8.12 20.60 -4.34
C HIS A 113 8.73 21.93 -3.90
N THR A 114 8.66 22.27 -2.62
CA THR A 114 9.01 23.61 -2.11
C THR A 114 10.20 23.61 -1.17
N GLY A 115 10.62 22.45 -0.66
CA GLY A 115 11.64 22.32 0.38
C GLY A 115 11.24 22.87 1.75
N ARG A 116 9.97 23.28 1.94
CA ARG A 116 9.47 23.77 3.22
C ARG A 116 9.20 22.63 4.18
N PRO A 117 9.42 22.81 5.50
CA PRO A 117 9.05 21.82 6.48
C PRO A 117 7.53 21.61 6.50
N LEU A 118 7.09 20.39 6.67
CA LEU A 118 5.69 20.09 6.91
C LEU A 118 5.29 20.50 8.34
N ASN A 119 4.11 21.06 8.50
CA ASN A 119 3.56 21.46 9.80
C ASN A 119 3.12 20.27 10.67
N ALA A 120 3.42 19.06 10.26
CA ALA A 120 3.09 17.82 10.94
C ALA A 120 4.31 16.91 11.02
N ARG A 121 4.37 16.10 12.06
CA ARG A 121 5.31 14.99 12.14
C ARG A 121 4.69 13.78 11.45
N VAL A 122 5.47 13.09 10.63
CA VAL A 122 5.01 11.95 9.83
C VAL A 122 5.55 10.66 10.44
N PHE A 123 4.65 9.71 10.64
CA PHE A 123 5.03 8.35 11.03
C PHE A 123 5.62 7.62 9.83
N ILE A 124 6.89 7.24 9.92
CA ILE A 124 7.63 6.60 8.83
C ILE A 124 8.51 5.47 9.37
N GLY A 125 8.55 4.38 8.65
CA GLY A 125 9.42 3.24 8.94
C GLY A 125 9.28 2.15 7.87
N PRO A 126 10.15 1.14 7.88
CA PRO A 126 10.08 0.03 6.96
C PRO A 126 8.89 -0.88 7.28
N THR A 127 8.10 -1.19 6.27
CA THR A 127 6.96 -2.12 6.36
C THR A 127 6.99 -3.03 5.15
N PHE A 128 6.66 -4.30 5.34
CA PHE A 128 6.67 -5.29 4.26
C PHE A 128 5.39 -5.17 3.42
N TYR A 129 5.54 -4.87 2.13
CA TYR A 129 4.46 -4.81 1.16
C TYR A 129 4.62 -5.86 0.07
N GLN A 130 3.49 -6.40 -0.39
CA GLN A 130 3.41 -7.42 -1.41
C GLN A 130 2.58 -6.93 -2.59
N ARG A 131 3.07 -7.15 -3.82
CA ARG A 131 2.28 -7.00 -5.03
C ARG A 131 1.39 -8.24 -5.17
N LEU A 132 0.09 -8.03 -5.30
CA LEU A 132 -0.87 -9.11 -5.45
C LEU A 132 -1.08 -9.45 -6.94
N LYS A 133 -1.51 -10.67 -7.20
CA LYS A 133 -1.78 -11.19 -8.55
C LYS A 133 -3.00 -10.58 -9.25
N HIS A 134 -3.78 -9.78 -8.55
CA HIS A 134 -5.00 -9.18 -9.08
C HIS A 134 -4.66 -7.99 -9.98
N LEU A 135 -4.45 -8.25 -11.26
CA LEU A 135 -4.21 -7.23 -12.27
C LEU A 135 -5.52 -6.82 -12.93
N VAL A 136 -5.62 -5.57 -13.35
CA VAL A 136 -6.82 -5.06 -14.03
C VAL A 136 -7.02 -5.75 -15.38
N ASP A 137 -5.94 -6.01 -16.11
CA ASP A 137 -5.99 -6.69 -17.40
C ASP A 137 -6.63 -8.08 -17.31
N ASP A 138 -6.47 -8.75 -16.16
CA ASP A 138 -7.09 -10.04 -15.90
C ASP A 138 -8.57 -9.94 -15.53
N LYS A 139 -9.07 -8.74 -15.24
CA LYS A 139 -10.45 -8.49 -14.80
C LYS A 139 -11.28 -7.72 -15.81
N ILE A 140 -10.63 -6.97 -16.71
CA ILE A 140 -11.32 -6.23 -17.78
C ILE A 140 -12.10 -7.19 -18.67
N HIS A 141 -13.37 -6.90 -18.88
CA HIS A 141 -14.23 -7.72 -19.71
C HIS A 141 -15.26 -6.85 -20.41
N SER A 142 -15.43 -7.10 -21.70
CA SER A 142 -16.45 -6.46 -22.52
C SER A 142 -17.00 -7.47 -23.51
N ARG A 143 -18.26 -7.30 -23.91
CA ARG A 143 -18.89 -8.16 -24.89
C ARG A 143 -19.85 -7.34 -25.77
N ALA A 144 -19.83 -7.59 -27.07
CA ALA A 144 -20.86 -7.14 -28.01
C ALA A 144 -21.75 -8.31 -28.43
N ARG A 145 -21.21 -9.25 -29.22
CA ARG A 145 -21.86 -10.49 -29.62
C ARG A 145 -20.92 -11.64 -29.29
N GLY A 146 -21.46 -12.77 -28.86
CA GLY A 146 -20.65 -13.93 -28.51
C GLY A 146 -21.50 -15.17 -28.28
N PRO A 147 -20.92 -16.23 -27.72
CA PRO A 147 -21.61 -17.51 -27.51
C PRO A 147 -22.82 -17.39 -26.60
N VAL A 148 -23.85 -18.15 -26.89
CA VAL A 148 -25.09 -18.21 -26.11
C VAL A 148 -25.33 -19.62 -25.61
N ALA A 149 -26.09 -19.74 -24.52
CA ALA A 149 -26.53 -21.02 -23.98
C ALA A 149 -27.53 -21.69 -24.95
N MET A 150 -27.40 -23.00 -25.17
CA MET A 150 -28.22 -23.74 -26.12
C MET A 150 -29.70 -23.74 -25.74
N LEU A 151 -30.03 -23.88 -24.47
CA LEU A 151 -31.41 -23.99 -24.00
C LEU A 151 -32.09 -22.63 -23.89
N THR A 152 -31.46 -21.68 -23.18
CA THR A 152 -32.05 -20.35 -22.90
C THR A 152 -31.80 -19.35 -24.01
N ARG A 153 -30.84 -19.61 -24.90
CA ARG A 153 -30.37 -18.67 -25.94
C ARG A 153 -29.94 -17.30 -25.39
N GLN A 154 -29.58 -17.27 -24.12
CA GLN A 154 -29.05 -16.10 -23.46
C GLN A 154 -27.51 -16.14 -23.46
N PRO A 155 -26.84 -14.99 -23.34
CA PRO A 155 -25.39 -14.93 -23.22
C PRO A 155 -24.89 -15.84 -22.10
N LEU A 156 -23.74 -16.49 -22.33
CA LEU A 156 -23.08 -17.28 -21.30
C LEU A 156 -22.62 -16.36 -20.15
N GLU A 157 -22.35 -16.95 -19.01
CA GLU A 157 -21.80 -16.27 -17.85
C GLU A 157 -20.30 -16.53 -17.75
N GLY A 158 -19.55 -15.49 -17.36
CA GLY A 158 -18.11 -15.57 -17.08
C GLY A 158 -17.21 -15.03 -18.20
N ARG A 159 -16.16 -14.31 -17.77
CA ARG A 159 -15.17 -13.70 -18.66
C ARG A 159 -14.46 -14.72 -19.55
N ALA A 160 -14.09 -15.89 -18.98
CA ALA A 160 -13.36 -16.94 -19.70
C ALA A 160 -14.15 -17.55 -20.87
N ARG A 161 -15.48 -17.42 -20.86
CA ARG A 161 -16.38 -17.94 -21.90
C ARG A 161 -16.89 -16.85 -22.82
N ASP A 162 -16.28 -15.67 -22.82
CA ASP A 162 -16.78 -14.50 -23.53
C ASP A 162 -18.27 -14.22 -23.19
N GLY A 163 -18.61 -14.33 -21.90
CA GLY A 163 -19.94 -14.15 -21.39
C GLY A 163 -20.39 -12.71 -21.36
N GLY A 164 -21.70 -12.49 -21.19
CA GLY A 164 -22.31 -11.18 -21.05
C GLY A 164 -22.21 -10.62 -19.64
N LEU A 165 -22.51 -9.32 -19.51
CA LEU A 165 -22.72 -8.68 -18.23
C LEU A 165 -24.12 -9.01 -17.73
N ARG A 166 -24.23 -9.25 -16.43
CA ARG A 166 -25.53 -9.52 -15.82
C ARG A 166 -26.26 -8.22 -15.53
N MET A 167 -27.47 -8.08 -16.07
CA MET A 167 -28.42 -7.08 -15.65
C MET A 167 -29.14 -7.62 -14.41
N GLY A 168 -28.95 -6.99 -13.26
CA GLY A 168 -29.58 -7.39 -12.02
C GLY A 168 -31.07 -7.01 -11.98
N GLU A 169 -31.79 -7.53 -10.98
CA GLU A 169 -33.22 -7.24 -10.81
C GLU A 169 -33.47 -5.74 -10.52
N MET A 170 -32.53 -5.08 -9.85
CA MET A 170 -32.62 -3.66 -9.49
C MET A 170 -32.23 -2.71 -10.60
N GLU A 171 -31.52 -3.15 -11.64
CA GLU A 171 -31.12 -2.38 -12.81
C GLU A 171 -32.21 -2.39 -13.89
#